data_2957df68a06a451a9c21461ba6613d62
#
_entry.id   2957df68a06a451a9c21461ba6613d62
#
_cell.length_a   1.000
_cell.length_b   1.000
_cell.length_c   1.000
_cell.angle_alpha   90.00
_cell.angle_beta   90.00
_cell.angle_gamma   90.00
#
_symmetry.space_group_name_H-M   'P 1'
#
loop_
_entity.id
_entity.type
_entity.pdbx_description
1 polymer ?
#
loop_
_entity_poly.entity_id
_entity_poly.type
_entity_poly.pdbx_seq_one_letter_code
_entity_poly.pdbx_strand_id
1 'polypeptide(L)'
;MQTQQEKKQHSKHIIFLFFLSQSITLFGSTLVQMAVVWYATLYTSSGIWVAAFSVCSYLPQFLVSFPGGVWADRYNRKRLIMGADLGIAAVTLLGILMLPRLSGTEERLALLLAMLLIRSVGAGVQTPAVNAVIPELAPKRN
;
A
#
# COMPACT_ATOMS: atom_id res chain seq x y z
N MET A 1 -30.74 0.21 -27.56
CA MET A 1 -30.66 -0.80 -26.47
C MET A 1 -29.31 -1.53 -26.42
N GLN A 2 -28.71 -1.92 -27.52
CA GLN A 2 -27.40 -2.61 -27.54
C GLN A 2 -26.26 -1.79 -26.90
N THR A 3 -26.20 -0.51 -27.19
CA THR A 3 -25.16 0.39 -26.64
C THR A 3 -25.15 0.51 -25.11
N GLN A 4 -26.30 0.38 -24.47
CA GLN A 4 -26.38 0.44 -23.01
C GLN A 4 -25.91 -0.86 -22.36
N GLN A 5 -26.16 -1.99 -22.99
CA GLN A 5 -25.68 -3.28 -22.49
C GLN A 5 -24.18 -3.44 -22.67
N GLU A 6 -23.63 -2.97 -23.78
CA GLU A 6 -22.18 -2.98 -24.02
C GLU A 6 -21.42 -2.11 -23.01
N LYS A 7 -21.93 -0.92 -22.73
CA LYS A 7 -21.36 -0.04 -21.68
C LYS A 7 -21.41 -0.68 -20.30
N LYS A 8 -22.51 -1.36 -19.99
CA LYS A 8 -22.68 -2.03 -18.70
C LYS A 8 -21.74 -3.23 -18.54
N GLN A 9 -21.51 -3.96 -19.63
CA GLN A 9 -20.59 -5.10 -19.65
C GLN A 9 -19.13 -4.64 -19.58
N HIS A 10 -18.77 -3.58 -20.29
CA HIS A 10 -17.44 -2.98 -20.22
C HIS A 10 -17.12 -2.46 -18.82
N SER A 11 -18.10 -1.82 -18.17
CA SER A 11 -17.96 -1.34 -16.80
C SER A 11 -17.71 -2.47 -15.79
N LYS A 12 -18.37 -3.62 -15.95
CA LYS A 12 -18.14 -4.79 -15.10
C LYS A 12 -16.72 -5.36 -15.23
N HIS A 13 -16.18 -5.41 -16.44
CA HIS A 13 -14.81 -5.84 -16.68
C HIS A 13 -13.78 -4.91 -16.01
N ILE A 14 -13.98 -3.61 -16.12
CA ILE A 14 -13.10 -2.62 -15.49
C ILE A 14 -13.12 -2.77 -13.96
N ILE A 15 -14.30 -2.94 -13.36
CA ILE A 15 -14.45 -3.16 -11.92
C ILE A 15 -13.73 -4.45 -11.49
N PHE A 16 -13.93 -5.53 -12.22
CA PHE A 16 -13.29 -6.81 -11.93
C PHE A 16 -11.76 -6.72 -12.02
N LEU A 17 -11.23 -6.10 -13.07
CA LEU A 17 -9.79 -5.88 -13.25
C LEU A 17 -9.22 -5.00 -12.14
N PHE A 18 -9.94 -3.95 -11.74
CA PHE A 18 -9.54 -3.08 -10.63
C PHE A 18 -9.43 -3.86 -9.33
N PHE A 19 -10.45 -4.63 -8.95
CA PHE A 19 -10.43 -5.44 -7.74
C PHE A 19 -9.33 -6.50 -7.77
N LEU A 20 -9.14 -7.15 -8.91
CA LEU A 20 -8.09 -8.14 -9.09
C LEU A 20 -6.71 -7.50 -8.90
N SER A 21 -6.47 -6.36 -9.53
CA SER A 21 -5.23 -5.60 -9.38
C SER A 21 -4.98 -5.20 -7.93
N GLN A 22 -5.99 -4.67 -7.24
CA GLN A 22 -5.87 -4.29 -5.84
C GLN A 22 -5.62 -5.48 -4.93
N SER A 23 -6.26 -6.61 -5.20
CA SER A 23 -6.04 -7.85 -4.43
C SER A 23 -4.59 -8.33 -4.55
N ILE A 24 -4.04 -8.32 -5.77
CA ILE A 24 -2.65 -8.70 -6.02
C ILE A 24 -1.69 -7.73 -5.31
N THR A 25 -1.95 -6.43 -5.40
CA THR A 25 -1.13 -5.40 -4.76
C THR A 25 -1.15 -5.55 -3.23
N LEU A 26 -2.33 -5.73 -2.64
CA LEU A 26 -2.48 -5.93 -1.20
C LEU A 26 -1.80 -7.21 -0.73
N PHE A 27 -1.95 -8.29 -1.47
CA PHE A 27 -1.32 -9.56 -1.15
C PHE A 27 0.21 -9.43 -1.18
N GLY A 28 0.76 -8.86 -2.26
CA GLY A 28 2.19 -8.62 -2.39
C GLY A 28 2.73 -7.70 -1.29
N SER A 29 2.00 -6.63 -0.98
CA SER A 29 2.38 -5.70 0.08
C SER A 29 2.39 -6.36 1.46
N THR A 30 1.40 -7.19 1.76
CA THR A 30 1.33 -7.96 3.00
C THR A 30 2.49 -8.95 3.12
N LEU A 31 2.81 -9.65 2.02
CA LEU A 31 3.95 -10.57 1.99
C LEU A 31 5.27 -9.86 2.29
N VAL A 32 5.50 -8.70 1.66
CA VAL A 32 6.71 -7.91 1.90
C VAL A 32 6.76 -7.44 3.36
N GLN A 33 5.66 -6.96 3.90
CA GLN A 33 5.58 -6.53 5.29
C GLN A 33 5.88 -7.67 6.26
N MET A 34 5.30 -8.84 6.04
CA MET A 34 5.57 -10.04 6.84
C MET A 34 7.03 -10.46 6.74
N ALA A 35 7.59 -10.44 5.52
CA ALA A 35 8.99 -10.79 5.30
C ALA A 35 9.94 -9.84 6.04
N VAL A 36 9.66 -8.54 6.02
CA VAL A 36 10.49 -7.54 6.72
C VAL A 36 10.42 -7.73 8.23
N VAL A 37 9.25 -7.91 8.80
CA VAL A 37 9.07 -8.16 10.24
C VAL A 37 9.74 -9.46 10.64
N TRP A 38 9.60 -10.51 9.84
CA TRP A 38 10.25 -11.80 10.08
C TRP A 38 11.77 -11.69 10.05
N TYR A 39 12.30 -11.00 9.05
CA TYR A 39 13.74 -10.73 8.93
C TYR A 39 14.26 -9.99 10.17
N ALA A 40 13.56 -8.94 10.60
CA ALA A 40 13.93 -8.20 11.80
C ALA A 40 13.92 -9.10 13.04
N THR A 41 12.94 -9.98 13.19
CA THR A 41 12.83 -10.91 14.32
C THR A 41 13.98 -11.92 14.36
N LEU A 42 14.42 -12.40 13.19
CA LEU A 42 15.54 -13.35 13.10
C LEU A 42 16.90 -12.71 13.43
N TYR A 43 17.09 -11.46 13.04
CA TYR A 43 18.36 -10.76 13.25
C TYR A 43 18.47 -10.06 14.60
N THR A 44 17.35 -9.78 15.25
CA THR A 44 17.33 -9.16 16.56
C THR A 44 16.48 -10.00 17.51
N SER A 45 17.09 -10.48 18.57
CA SER A 45 16.37 -11.15 19.67
C SER A 45 15.66 -10.13 20.59
N SER A 46 15.61 -8.86 20.21
CA SER A 46 15.07 -7.78 21.03
C SER A 46 13.61 -7.50 20.69
N GLY A 47 12.74 -7.60 21.68
CA GLY A 47 11.33 -7.24 21.55
C GLY A 47 11.11 -5.75 21.24
N ILE A 48 12.05 -4.88 21.59
CA ILE A 48 11.99 -3.44 21.30
C ILE A 48 12.00 -3.20 19.78
N TRP A 49 12.85 -3.88 19.03
CA TRP A 49 12.92 -3.77 17.58
C TRP A 49 11.63 -4.27 16.91
N VAL A 50 11.11 -5.41 17.36
CA VAL A 50 9.83 -5.95 16.84
C VAL A 50 8.68 -4.98 17.10
N ALA A 51 8.62 -4.41 18.30
CA ALA A 51 7.63 -3.39 18.65
C ALA A 51 7.77 -2.13 17.79
N ALA A 52 9.00 -1.65 17.57
CA ALA A 52 9.28 -0.50 16.72
C ALA A 52 8.84 -0.74 15.27
N PHE A 53 9.13 -1.91 14.71
CA PHE A 53 8.69 -2.28 13.35
C PHE A 53 7.17 -2.32 13.25
N SER A 54 6.49 -2.87 14.25
CA SER A 54 5.02 -2.94 14.28
C SER A 54 4.40 -1.55 14.36
N VAL A 55 4.89 -0.70 15.24
CA VAL A 55 4.42 0.69 15.39
C VAL A 55 4.66 1.47 14.09
N CYS A 56 5.85 1.38 13.51
CA CYS A 56 6.17 2.05 12.25
C CYS A 56 5.38 1.53 11.07
N SER A 57 4.86 0.31 11.14
CA SER A 57 4.00 -0.24 10.09
C SER A 57 2.57 0.30 10.14
N TYR A 58 2.03 0.52 11.31
CA TYR A 58 0.61 0.83 11.46
C TYR A 58 0.34 2.29 11.85
N LEU A 59 1.17 2.89 12.70
CA LEU A 59 0.94 4.24 13.21
C LEU A 59 0.95 5.31 12.11
N PRO A 60 1.96 5.37 11.20
CA PRO A 60 1.93 6.33 10.11
C PRO A 60 0.74 6.12 9.17
N GLN A 61 0.38 4.87 8.90
CA GLN A 61 -0.79 4.53 8.10
C GLN A 61 -2.07 5.11 8.72
N PHE A 62 -2.25 4.93 10.01
CA PHE A 62 -3.39 5.46 10.75
C PHE A 62 -3.43 6.99 10.70
N LEU A 63 -2.31 7.65 11.00
CA LEU A 63 -2.22 9.11 11.02
C LEU A 63 -2.46 9.73 9.64
N VAL A 64 -1.91 9.13 8.59
CA VAL A 64 -2.05 9.63 7.22
C VAL A 64 -3.43 9.33 6.63
N SER A 65 -4.15 8.36 7.17
CA SER A 65 -5.51 8.03 6.71
C SER A 65 -6.49 9.19 6.84
N PHE A 66 -6.33 10.03 7.86
CA PHE A 66 -7.18 11.21 8.05
C PHE A 66 -6.99 12.25 6.93
N PRO A 67 -5.78 12.81 6.69
CA PRO A 67 -5.57 13.73 5.57
C PRO A 67 -5.69 13.03 4.22
N GLY A 68 -5.39 11.73 4.14
CA GLY A 68 -5.57 10.92 2.93
C GLY A 68 -7.01 10.88 2.45
N GLY A 69 -7.97 10.81 3.38
CA GLY A 69 -9.39 10.89 3.05
C GLY A 69 -9.77 12.23 2.42
N VAL A 70 -9.26 13.32 2.95
CA VAL A 70 -9.47 14.67 2.39
C VAL A 70 -8.85 14.79 1.00
N TRP A 71 -7.65 14.26 0.81
CA TRP A 71 -6.99 14.26 -0.50
C TRP A 71 -7.74 13.41 -1.52
N ALA A 72 -8.31 12.29 -1.11
CA ALA A 72 -9.11 11.43 -1.97
C ALA A 72 -10.37 12.17 -2.49
N ASP A 73 -10.94 13.07 -1.69
CA ASP A 73 -12.10 13.88 -2.09
C ASP A 73 -11.73 15.03 -3.01
N ARG A 74 -10.53 15.62 -2.84
CA ARG A 74 -10.08 16.81 -3.59
C ARG A 74 -9.35 16.48 -4.88
N TYR A 75 -8.61 15.39 -4.93
CA TYR A 75 -7.78 15.02 -6.07
C TYR A 75 -8.34 13.83 -6.82
N ASN A 76 -7.81 13.58 -8.01
CA ASN A 76 -8.17 12.41 -8.79
C ASN A 76 -7.74 11.13 -8.06
N ARG A 77 -8.71 10.37 -7.58
CA ARG A 77 -8.52 9.15 -6.79
C ARG A 77 -7.63 8.13 -7.50
N LYS A 78 -7.82 7.98 -8.81
CA LYS A 78 -7.02 7.08 -9.63
C LYS A 78 -5.53 7.45 -9.60
N ARG A 79 -5.23 8.74 -9.71
CA ARG A 79 -3.84 9.23 -9.65
C ARG A 79 -3.22 9.04 -8.27
N LEU A 80 -4.00 9.23 -7.21
CA LEU A 80 -3.53 8.98 -5.84
C LEU A 80 -3.17 7.52 -5.64
N ILE A 81 -4.03 6.60 -6.08
CA ILE A 81 -3.79 5.15 -5.97
C ILE A 81 -2.55 4.75 -6.76
N MET A 82 -2.44 5.21 -8.00
CA MET A 82 -1.29 4.91 -8.86
C MET A 82 0.00 5.48 -8.31
N GLY A 83 -0.03 6.72 -7.81
CA GLY A 83 1.11 7.36 -7.19
C GLY A 83 1.58 6.65 -5.94
N ALA A 84 0.66 6.25 -5.08
CA ALA A 84 0.95 5.47 -3.88
C ALA A 84 1.55 4.10 -4.22
N ASP A 85 0.96 3.38 -5.17
CA ASP A 85 1.47 2.07 -5.62
C ASP A 85 2.87 2.20 -6.21
N LEU A 86 3.09 3.20 -7.05
CA LEU A 86 4.40 3.45 -7.66
C LEU A 86 5.45 3.81 -6.60
N GLY A 87 5.09 4.66 -5.64
CA GLY A 87 5.96 5.04 -4.53
C GLY A 87 6.35 3.85 -3.67
N ILE A 88 5.39 3.02 -3.30
CA ILE A 88 5.61 1.78 -2.52
C ILE A 88 6.54 0.83 -3.30
N ALA A 89 6.28 0.63 -4.58
CA ALA A 89 7.08 -0.23 -5.43
C ALA A 89 8.52 0.28 -5.56
N ALA A 90 8.70 1.58 -5.78
CA ALA A 90 10.01 2.22 -5.91
C ALA A 90 10.82 2.09 -4.61
N VAL A 91 10.22 2.35 -3.46
CA VAL A 91 10.87 2.23 -2.16
C VAL A 91 11.26 0.78 -1.87
N THR A 92 10.38 -0.17 -2.18
CA THR A 92 10.65 -1.60 -2.02
C THR A 92 11.84 -2.04 -2.89
N LEU A 93 11.86 -1.60 -4.15
CA LEU A 93 12.95 -1.91 -5.08
C LEU A 93 14.29 -1.33 -4.60
N LEU A 94 14.29 -0.06 -4.19
CA LEU A 94 15.49 0.59 -3.64
C LEU A 94 15.99 -0.12 -2.40
N GLY A 95 15.10 -0.51 -1.49
CA GLY A 95 15.43 -1.27 -0.30
C GLY A 95 16.09 -2.60 -0.62
N ILE A 96 15.56 -3.35 -1.56
CA ILE A 96 16.12 -4.63 -2.02
C ILE A 96 17.51 -4.45 -2.62
N LEU A 97 17.70 -3.40 -3.42
CA LEU A 97 19.00 -3.14 -4.07
C LEU A 97 20.06 -2.64 -3.09
N MET A 98 19.66 -1.89 -2.07
CA MET A 98 20.59 -1.35 -1.07
C MET A 98 20.93 -2.35 0.03
N LEU A 99 20.03 -3.29 0.34
CA LEU A 99 20.22 -4.23 1.44
C LEU A 99 21.53 -5.04 1.37
N PRO A 100 21.95 -5.59 0.21
CA PRO A 100 23.20 -6.34 0.11
C PRO A 100 24.45 -5.47 0.27
N ARG A 101 24.33 -4.15 0.08
CA ARG A 101 25.46 -3.22 0.19
C ARG A 101 25.77 -2.83 1.62
N LEU A 102 24.85 -3.07 2.54
CA LEU A 102 25.02 -2.75 3.95
C LEU A 102 25.65 -3.93 4.67
N SER A 103 26.74 -3.68 5.40
CA SER A 103 27.49 -4.72 6.12
C SER A 103 27.00 -4.88 7.55
N GLY A 104 26.49 -3.84 8.17
CA GLY A 104 26.04 -3.84 9.57
C GLY A 104 24.60 -4.29 9.73
N THR A 105 24.34 -5.05 10.79
CA THR A 105 22.96 -5.46 11.14
C THR A 105 22.08 -4.26 11.48
N GLU A 106 22.62 -3.30 12.23
CA GLU A 106 21.89 -2.08 12.61
C GLU A 106 21.54 -1.22 11.40
N GLU A 107 22.45 -1.10 10.44
CA GLU A 107 22.21 -0.38 9.20
C GLU A 107 21.11 -1.02 8.37
N ARG A 108 21.09 -2.34 8.28
CA ARG A 108 20.02 -3.09 7.59
C ARG A 108 18.67 -2.88 8.26
N LEU A 109 18.64 -2.96 9.59
CA LEU A 109 17.41 -2.74 10.36
C LEU A 109 16.89 -1.31 10.20
N ALA A 110 17.77 -0.31 10.23
CA ALA A 110 17.41 1.09 10.02
C ALA A 110 16.84 1.32 8.61
N LEU A 111 17.44 0.71 7.58
CA LEU A 111 16.94 0.77 6.21
C LEU A 111 15.54 0.15 6.10
N LEU A 112 15.34 -1.03 6.67
CA LEU A 112 14.04 -1.70 6.67
C LEU A 112 12.99 -0.90 7.42
N LEU A 113 13.36 -0.28 8.55
CA LEU A 113 12.47 0.58 9.31
C LEU A 113 12.03 1.80 8.50
N ALA A 114 12.97 2.49 7.85
CA ALA A 114 12.69 3.62 6.95
C ALA A 114 11.78 3.20 5.79
N MET A 115 12.05 2.04 5.21
CA MET A 115 11.24 1.47 4.13
C MET A 115 9.80 1.22 4.59
N LEU A 116 9.61 0.65 5.78
CA LEU A 116 8.27 0.42 6.35
C LEU A 116 7.54 1.73 6.63
N LEU A 117 8.22 2.76 7.14
CA LEU A 117 7.63 4.08 7.38
C LEU A 117 7.07 4.68 6.08
N ILE A 118 7.86 4.69 5.02
CA ILE A 118 7.45 5.24 3.72
C ILE A 118 6.31 4.42 3.13
N ARG A 119 6.38 3.10 3.21
CA ARG A 119 5.31 2.19 2.77
C ARG A 119 4.01 2.43 3.53
N SER A 120 4.09 2.64 4.84
CA SER A 120 2.93 2.92 5.69
C SER A 120 2.24 4.23 5.31
N VAL A 121 3.02 5.27 5.01
CA VAL A 121 2.49 6.54 4.51
C VAL A 121 1.74 6.33 3.19
N GLY A 122 2.35 5.60 2.25
CA GLY A 122 1.72 5.26 0.97
C GLY A 122 0.41 4.47 1.15
N ALA A 123 0.41 3.48 2.04
CA ALA A 123 -0.78 2.69 2.35
C ALA A 123 -1.88 3.55 3.01
N GLY A 124 -1.49 4.49 3.86
CA GLY A 124 -2.43 5.42 4.50
C GLY A 124 -3.13 6.34 3.52
N VAL A 125 -2.47 6.74 2.44
CA VAL A 125 -3.07 7.50 1.34
C VAL A 125 -3.93 6.60 0.45
N GLN A 126 -3.45 5.40 0.16
CA GLN A 126 -4.09 4.47 -0.77
C GLN A 126 -5.41 3.92 -0.22
N THR A 127 -5.48 3.57 1.05
CA THR A 127 -6.66 2.94 1.66
C THR A 127 -7.92 3.82 1.54
N PRO A 128 -7.92 5.11 1.94
CA PRO A 128 -9.10 5.96 1.75
C PRO A 128 -9.43 6.19 0.27
N ALA A 129 -8.42 6.30 -0.59
CA ALA A 129 -8.63 6.50 -2.02
C ALA A 129 -9.31 5.30 -2.67
N VAL A 130 -8.90 4.08 -2.33
CA VAL A 130 -9.54 2.84 -2.81
C VAL A 130 -10.97 2.74 -2.30
N ASN A 131 -11.20 3.01 -1.03
CA ASN A 131 -12.54 2.98 -0.43
C ASN A 131 -13.48 4.02 -1.06
N ALA A 132 -12.95 5.17 -1.46
CA ALA A 132 -13.73 6.21 -2.13
C ALA A 132 -14.10 5.85 -3.57
N VAL A 133 -13.29 5.03 -4.25
CA VAL A 133 -13.57 4.57 -5.63
C VAL A 133 -14.65 3.50 -5.69
N ILE A 134 -14.74 2.64 -4.67
CA ILE A 134 -15.71 1.53 -4.64
C ILE A 134 -17.16 2.00 -4.89
N PRO A 135 -17.69 3.04 -4.21
CA PRO A 135 -19.05 3.52 -4.48
C PRO A 135 -19.25 4.08 -5.89
N GLU A 136 -18.21 4.65 -6.50
CA GLU A 136 -18.27 5.17 -7.86
C GLU A 136 -18.37 4.06 -8.91
N LEU A 137 -17.73 2.93 -8.65
CA LEU A 137 -17.74 1.78 -9.55
C LEU A 137 -18.97 0.89 -9.33
N ALA A 138 -19.56 0.92 -8.14
CA ALA A 138 -20.77 0.14 -7.85
C ALA A 138 -21.96 0.69 -8.64
N PRO A 139 -22.77 -0.17 -9.27
CA PRO A 139 -24.00 0.28 -9.93
C PRO A 139 -24.93 0.90 -8.87
N LYS A 140 -25.40 2.11 -9.16
CA LYS A 140 -26.39 2.76 -8.30
C LYS A 140 -27.62 1.87 -8.20
N ARG A 141 -27.82 1.28 -7.06
CA ARG A 141 -29.09 0.63 -6.72
C ARG A 141 -30.11 1.72 -6.45
N ASN A 142 -31.05 1.84 -7.36
CA ASN A 142 -32.26 2.58 -7.07
C ASN A 142 -33.24 1.68 -6.30
#